data_4306ef782d1e6107a040e829ae7c8959
#
_entry.id   4306ef782d1e6107a040e829ae7c8959
#
_cell.length_a   1.000
_cell.length_b   1.000
_cell.length_c   1.000
_cell.angle_alpha   90.00
_cell.angle_beta   90.00
_cell.angle_gamma   90.00
#
_symmetry.space_group_name_H-M   'P 1'
#
loop_
_entity.id
_entity.type
_entity.pdbx_description
1 polymer ?
#
loop_
_entity_poly.entity_id
_entity_poly.type
_entity_poly.pdbx_seq_one_letter_code
_entity_poly.pdbx_strand_id
1 'polypeptide(L)'
;WRYYRPHGSESLRQGLMNSCNPVFIGLGQKLGVETYYKYLNKFGLLAKTGVMLPGEANSIFIAQNKCGPVELATISFGQRFEITPIQLVTAVSSIANGGNLLTPRIVKARINSETGERIELPVENRGTVISKETSEKVLSMMESVVSEGTGKNAKVEGYRIGGKTGTSEDGVNTGKYVTSFCGVAPIDDPQVVVLVTLYNPTGEGGHQGGGVAAPVGGQIFSEILPYLEIEKK
;
A
#
# COMPACT_ATOMS: atom_id res chain seq x y z
N TRP A 1 5.59 -9.03 18.56
CA TRP A 1 6.25 -9.27 19.87
C TRP A 1 5.60 -8.48 21.03
N ARG A 2 4.59 -7.70 20.79
CA ARG A 2 3.70 -7.18 21.85
C ARG A 2 2.67 -8.20 22.33
N TYR A 3 2.54 -9.32 21.65
CA TYR A 3 1.63 -10.38 22.05
C TYR A 3 2.38 -11.43 22.88
N TYR A 4 1.83 -11.78 24.01
CA TYR A 4 2.37 -12.77 24.93
C TYR A 4 2.46 -14.21 24.37
N ARG A 5 2.03 -14.40 23.12
CA ARG A 5 2.10 -15.67 22.42
C ARG A 5 2.81 -15.51 21.09
N PRO A 6 3.88 -16.25 20.81
CA PRO A 6 4.51 -16.30 19.50
C PRO A 6 3.55 -16.94 18.48
N HIS A 7 3.61 -16.48 17.24
CA HIS A 7 2.79 -17.03 16.14
C HIS A 7 3.22 -18.45 15.73
N GLY A 8 4.41 -18.91 16.14
CA GLY A 8 4.97 -20.19 15.72
C GLY A 8 5.47 -20.14 14.27
N SER A 9 5.31 -21.28 13.57
CA SER A 9 5.66 -21.36 12.14
C SER A 9 4.52 -20.79 11.30
N GLU A 10 4.81 -19.75 10.50
CA GLU A 10 3.84 -19.09 9.62
C GLU A 10 4.20 -19.28 8.15
N SER A 11 3.19 -19.52 7.32
CA SER A 11 3.30 -19.34 5.88
C SER A 11 3.42 -17.85 5.52
N LEU A 12 3.84 -17.54 4.28
CA LEU A 12 3.89 -16.15 3.79
C LEU A 12 2.52 -15.44 3.91
N ARG A 13 1.43 -16.14 3.59
CA ARG A 13 0.05 -15.64 3.75
C ARG A 13 -0.24 -15.27 5.19
N GLN A 14 0.06 -16.14 6.13
CA GLN A 14 -0.14 -15.89 7.56
C GLN A 14 0.74 -14.73 8.06
N GLY A 15 2.00 -14.68 7.63
CA GLY A 15 2.90 -13.57 7.94
C GLY A 15 2.37 -12.21 7.48
N LEU A 16 1.78 -12.14 6.27
CA LEU A 16 1.13 -10.93 5.77
C LEU A 16 -0.15 -10.61 6.56
N MET A 17 -0.99 -11.61 6.78
CA MET A 17 -2.27 -11.52 7.50
C MET A 17 -2.09 -11.02 8.94
N ASN A 18 -1.08 -11.54 9.64
CA ASN A 18 -0.75 -11.18 11.01
C ASN A 18 0.20 -9.99 11.13
N SER A 19 0.70 -9.48 9.99
CA SER A 19 1.74 -8.43 9.96
C SER A 19 2.98 -8.81 10.79
N CYS A 20 3.48 -10.04 10.60
CA CYS A 20 4.53 -10.65 11.39
C CYS A 20 5.92 -10.10 10.99
N ASN A 21 6.49 -9.20 11.80
CA ASN A 21 7.80 -8.60 11.53
C ASN A 21 8.92 -9.63 11.29
N PRO A 22 9.07 -10.71 12.10
CA PRO A 22 10.08 -11.74 11.84
C PRO A 22 9.99 -12.38 10.46
N VAL A 23 8.78 -12.61 9.93
CA VAL A 23 8.60 -13.14 8.56
C VAL A 23 9.17 -12.16 7.55
N PHE A 24 8.83 -10.87 7.64
CA PHE A 24 9.32 -9.86 6.70
C PHE A 24 10.82 -9.61 6.82
N ILE A 25 11.38 -9.64 8.03
CA ILE A 25 12.82 -9.57 8.25
C ILE A 25 13.54 -10.72 7.52
N GLY A 26 13.05 -11.96 7.73
CA GLY A 26 13.62 -13.13 7.07
C GLY A 26 13.52 -13.08 5.54
N LEU A 27 12.42 -12.55 5.00
CA LEU A 27 12.26 -12.34 3.56
C LEU A 27 13.22 -11.28 3.03
N GLY A 28 13.33 -10.13 3.70
CA GLY A 28 14.26 -9.09 3.32
C GLY A 28 15.72 -9.56 3.33
N GLN A 29 16.12 -10.26 4.38
CA GLN A 29 17.45 -10.85 4.47
C GLN A 29 17.72 -11.88 3.36
N LYS A 30 16.72 -12.70 3.00
CA LYS A 30 16.80 -13.66 1.91
C LYS A 30 16.93 -12.98 0.54
N LEU A 31 16.27 -11.84 0.32
CA LEU A 31 16.39 -11.04 -0.90
C LEU A 31 17.77 -10.37 -1.03
N GLY A 32 18.31 -9.92 0.09
CA GLY A 32 19.52 -9.11 0.13
C GLY A 32 19.31 -7.66 -0.31
N VAL A 33 20.25 -6.79 0.03
CA VAL A 33 20.16 -5.34 -0.19
C VAL A 33 19.97 -5.00 -1.66
N GLU A 34 20.76 -5.61 -2.55
CA GLU A 34 20.73 -5.30 -3.98
C GLU A 34 19.36 -5.57 -4.60
N THR A 35 18.82 -6.77 -4.36
CA THR A 35 17.50 -7.15 -4.89
C THR A 35 16.40 -6.32 -4.27
N TYR A 36 16.47 -6.01 -2.97
CA TYR A 36 15.51 -5.20 -2.27
C TYR A 36 15.42 -3.80 -2.88
N TYR A 37 16.55 -3.10 -3.05
CA TYR A 37 16.60 -1.77 -3.66
C TYR A 37 16.21 -1.77 -5.14
N LYS A 38 16.55 -2.82 -5.88
CA LYS A 38 16.07 -3.01 -7.26
C LYS A 38 14.54 -3.00 -7.33
N TYR A 39 13.86 -3.66 -6.40
CA TYR A 39 12.39 -3.66 -6.37
C TYR A 39 11.82 -2.36 -5.81
N LEU A 40 12.42 -1.71 -4.82
CA LEU A 40 12.02 -0.36 -4.40
C LEU A 40 12.01 0.61 -5.59
N ASN A 41 13.06 0.55 -6.41
CA ASN A 41 13.14 1.37 -7.63
C ASN A 41 12.08 0.99 -8.66
N LYS A 42 11.88 -0.31 -8.92
CA LYS A 42 10.86 -0.78 -9.86
C LYS A 42 9.44 -0.37 -9.45
N PHE A 43 9.11 -0.37 -8.14
CA PHE A 43 7.84 0.12 -7.61
C PHE A 43 7.74 1.64 -7.58
N GLY A 44 8.77 2.36 -8.03
CA GLY A 44 8.77 3.83 -8.08
C GLY A 44 8.92 4.50 -6.72
N LEU A 45 9.32 3.76 -5.67
CA LEU A 45 9.41 4.27 -4.31
C LEU A 45 10.65 5.14 -4.05
N LEU A 46 11.67 5.11 -4.92
CA LEU A 46 12.90 5.88 -4.79
C LEU A 46 12.89 7.19 -5.62
N ALA A 47 11.80 7.49 -6.30
CA ALA A 47 11.65 8.67 -7.15
C ALA A 47 10.24 9.26 -7.04
N LYS A 48 10.06 10.48 -7.50
CA LYS A 48 8.73 11.11 -7.65
C LYS A 48 7.86 10.29 -8.61
N THR A 49 6.56 10.28 -8.35
CA THR A 49 5.60 9.58 -9.22
C THR A 49 5.38 10.29 -10.55
N GLY A 50 5.64 11.59 -10.61
CA GLY A 50 5.33 12.41 -11.78
C GLY A 50 3.87 12.81 -11.87
N VAL A 51 3.11 12.72 -10.76
CA VAL A 51 1.74 13.24 -10.72
C VAL A 51 1.69 14.70 -11.15
N MET A 52 0.66 15.07 -11.94
CA MET A 52 0.51 16.40 -12.53
C MET A 52 0.09 17.47 -11.50
N LEU A 53 0.72 17.45 -10.32
CA LEU A 53 0.52 18.42 -9.24
C LEU A 53 1.85 19.01 -8.80
N PRO A 54 1.88 20.31 -8.46
CA PRO A 54 3.07 20.92 -7.89
C PRO A 54 3.34 20.44 -6.47
N GLY A 55 4.60 20.51 -6.02
CA GLY A 55 4.96 20.26 -4.63
C GLY A 55 5.13 18.78 -4.26
N GLU A 56 5.20 17.85 -5.23
CA GLU A 56 5.48 16.45 -4.92
C GLU A 56 6.83 16.31 -4.21
N ALA A 57 6.81 15.75 -2.98
CA ALA A 57 8.00 15.51 -2.19
C ALA A 57 8.78 14.26 -2.66
N ASN A 58 10.04 14.18 -2.30
CA ASN A 58 10.82 12.96 -2.47
C ASN A 58 10.60 12.02 -1.27
N SER A 59 10.75 10.72 -1.51
CA SER A 59 10.91 9.73 -0.45
C SER A 59 12.26 9.87 0.25
N ILE A 60 12.34 9.39 1.48
CA ILE A 60 13.58 9.35 2.28
C ILE A 60 13.91 7.88 2.56
N PHE A 61 15.04 7.42 2.03
CA PHE A 61 15.60 6.10 2.29
C PHE A 61 17.08 6.22 2.66
N ILE A 62 17.58 5.30 3.47
CA ILE A 62 19.03 5.15 3.63
C ILE A 62 19.64 4.81 2.25
N ALA A 63 20.81 5.35 1.95
CA ALA A 63 21.45 5.03 0.68
C ALA A 63 21.83 3.53 0.61
N GLN A 64 21.64 2.89 -0.55
CA GLN A 64 21.86 1.47 -0.72
C GLN A 64 23.25 1.00 -0.24
N ASN A 65 24.29 1.78 -0.50
CA ASN A 65 25.68 1.49 -0.09
C ASN A 65 25.93 1.65 1.43
N LYS A 66 24.94 2.20 2.17
CA LYS A 66 24.96 2.33 3.64
C LYS A 66 23.96 1.38 4.32
N CYS A 67 23.21 0.62 3.55
CA CYS A 67 22.22 -0.33 4.06
C CYS A 67 22.91 -1.63 4.48
N GLY A 68 23.18 -1.78 5.77
CA GLY A 68 23.67 -3.01 6.37
C GLY A 68 22.54 -4.00 6.71
N PRO A 69 22.89 -5.13 7.36
CA PRO A 69 21.89 -6.15 7.73
C PRO A 69 20.81 -5.65 8.68
N VAL A 70 21.13 -4.72 9.59
CA VAL A 70 20.18 -4.14 10.55
C VAL A 70 19.23 -3.19 9.85
N GLU A 71 19.74 -2.34 8.97
CA GLU A 71 18.93 -1.43 8.17
C GLU A 71 17.98 -2.21 7.26
N LEU A 72 18.50 -3.24 6.55
CA LEU A 72 17.68 -4.10 5.70
C LEU A 72 16.59 -4.79 6.50
N ALA A 73 16.90 -5.35 7.66
CA ALA A 73 15.90 -5.96 8.53
C ALA A 73 14.80 -4.95 8.90
N THR A 74 15.18 -3.71 9.24
CA THR A 74 14.25 -2.68 9.71
C THR A 74 13.34 -2.18 8.59
N ILE A 75 13.89 -1.88 7.41
CA ILE A 75 13.09 -1.45 6.26
C ILE A 75 12.17 -2.56 5.73
N SER A 76 12.53 -3.83 5.94
CA SER A 76 11.74 -4.98 5.46
C SER A 76 10.38 -5.11 6.13
N PHE A 77 10.21 -4.60 7.36
CA PHE A 77 8.91 -4.55 8.02
C PHE A 77 8.30 -3.14 8.08
N GLY A 78 8.83 -2.18 7.30
CA GLY A 78 8.20 -0.90 7.07
C GLY A 78 8.63 0.22 8.03
N GLN A 79 9.86 0.19 8.53
CA GLN A 79 10.41 1.21 9.43
C GLN A 79 11.65 1.89 8.82
N ARG A 80 12.00 3.10 9.34
CA ARG A 80 13.19 3.87 8.96
C ARG A 80 13.25 4.33 7.51
N PHE A 81 12.10 4.56 6.89
CA PHE A 81 11.99 5.27 5.62
C PHE A 81 10.69 6.09 5.58
N GLU A 82 10.65 7.05 4.69
CA GLU A 82 9.47 7.87 4.43
C GLU A 82 9.11 7.81 2.95
N ILE A 83 7.84 7.63 2.66
CA ILE A 83 7.28 7.69 1.30
C ILE A 83 6.04 8.57 1.31
N THR A 84 5.76 9.19 0.19
CA THR A 84 4.53 9.98 0.07
C THR A 84 3.30 9.08 -0.08
N PRO A 85 2.12 9.51 0.37
CA PRO A 85 0.87 8.77 0.15
C PRO A 85 0.65 8.42 -1.33
N ILE A 86 0.98 9.33 -2.25
CA ILE A 86 0.84 9.06 -3.69
C ILE A 86 1.80 7.99 -4.19
N GLN A 87 3.03 7.92 -3.67
CA GLN A 87 3.96 6.83 -3.99
C GLN A 87 3.40 5.48 -3.51
N LEU A 88 2.86 5.41 -2.28
CA LEU A 88 2.30 4.16 -1.75
C LEU A 88 1.08 3.70 -2.56
N VAL A 89 0.13 4.58 -2.82
CA VAL A 89 -1.05 4.26 -3.63
C VAL A 89 -0.64 3.81 -5.04
N THR A 90 0.33 4.48 -5.67
CA THR A 90 0.82 4.12 -7.00
C THR A 90 1.48 2.73 -7.01
N ALA A 91 2.29 2.42 -6.00
CA ALA A 91 2.93 1.10 -5.87
C ALA A 91 1.88 -0.01 -5.65
N VAL A 92 0.88 0.21 -4.78
CA VAL A 92 -0.20 -0.77 -4.57
C VAL A 92 -1.10 -0.88 -5.80
N SER A 93 -1.36 0.21 -6.52
CA SER A 93 -2.10 0.19 -7.79
C SER A 93 -1.39 -0.64 -8.86
N SER A 94 -0.05 -0.69 -8.85
CA SER A 94 0.68 -1.57 -9.77
C SER A 94 0.47 -3.05 -9.45
N ILE A 95 0.25 -3.41 -8.18
CA ILE A 95 -0.17 -4.76 -7.82
C ILE A 95 -1.60 -5.01 -8.28
N ALA A 96 -2.51 -4.06 -8.06
CA ALA A 96 -3.92 -4.20 -8.41
C ALA A 96 -4.18 -4.36 -9.92
N ASN A 97 -3.34 -3.76 -10.77
CA ASN A 97 -3.53 -3.76 -12.23
C ASN A 97 -2.71 -4.83 -12.99
N GLY A 98 -2.29 -5.89 -12.33
CA GLY A 98 -1.54 -6.99 -12.95
C GLY A 98 -0.04 -6.74 -13.10
N GLY A 99 0.52 -5.81 -12.31
CA GLY A 99 1.96 -5.61 -12.20
C GLY A 99 2.54 -4.45 -12.98
N ASN A 100 1.74 -3.54 -13.53
CA ASN A 100 2.21 -2.41 -14.33
C ASN A 100 2.26 -1.13 -13.50
N LEU A 101 3.42 -0.46 -13.47
CA LEU A 101 3.57 0.83 -12.81
C LEU A 101 3.14 1.94 -13.77
N LEU A 102 2.08 2.65 -13.40
CA LEU A 102 1.55 3.79 -14.18
C LEU A 102 1.90 5.12 -13.49
N THR A 103 2.15 6.16 -14.28
CA THR A 103 2.23 7.52 -13.75
C THR A 103 0.83 7.98 -13.34
N PRO A 104 0.64 8.44 -12.07
CA PRO A 104 -0.66 8.95 -11.62
C PRO A 104 -1.12 10.14 -12.45
N ARG A 105 -2.37 10.12 -12.89
CA ARG A 105 -2.94 11.11 -13.79
C ARG A 105 -4.22 11.69 -13.20
N ILE A 106 -4.30 13.02 -13.06
CA ILE A 106 -5.50 13.74 -12.59
C ILE A 106 -6.22 14.48 -13.74
N VAL A 107 -5.53 14.71 -14.86
CA VAL A 107 -6.13 15.33 -16.04
C VAL A 107 -6.31 14.26 -17.11
N LYS A 108 -7.55 14.02 -17.50
CA LYS A 108 -7.91 13.07 -18.55
C LYS A 108 -7.72 13.66 -19.94
N ALA A 109 -8.18 14.89 -20.14
CA ALA A 109 -8.13 15.59 -21.40
C ALA A 109 -8.03 17.10 -21.20
N ARG A 110 -7.55 17.80 -22.22
CA ARG A 110 -7.62 19.27 -22.36
C ARG A 110 -8.67 19.59 -23.43
N ILE A 111 -9.50 20.59 -23.17
CA ILE A 111 -10.48 21.08 -24.12
C ILE A 111 -10.13 22.53 -24.45
N ASN A 112 -9.97 22.84 -25.73
CA ASN A 112 -9.81 24.24 -26.19
C ASN A 112 -11.17 24.92 -26.05
N SER A 113 -11.22 26.03 -25.27
CA SER A 113 -12.47 26.73 -25.00
C SER A 113 -13.05 27.46 -26.21
N GLU A 114 -12.24 27.77 -27.22
CA GLU A 114 -12.67 28.48 -28.42
C GLU A 114 -13.12 27.55 -29.54
N THR A 115 -12.37 26.46 -29.73
CA THR A 115 -12.62 25.53 -30.85
C THR A 115 -13.42 24.29 -30.45
N GLY A 116 -13.52 24.00 -29.16
CA GLY A 116 -14.10 22.72 -28.63
C GLY A 116 -13.19 21.50 -28.85
N GLU A 117 -12.02 21.67 -29.42
CA GLU A 117 -11.08 20.58 -29.67
C GLU A 117 -10.69 19.89 -28.35
N ARG A 118 -10.86 18.56 -28.29
CA ARG A 118 -10.53 17.73 -27.14
C ARG A 118 -9.28 16.90 -27.42
N ILE A 119 -8.25 17.12 -26.61
CA ILE A 119 -6.98 16.37 -26.66
C ILE A 119 -6.91 15.46 -25.43
N GLU A 120 -7.01 14.17 -25.63
CA GLU A 120 -6.83 13.16 -24.56
C GLU A 120 -5.35 13.09 -24.17
N LEU A 121 -5.08 13.06 -22.85
CA LEU A 121 -3.74 12.84 -22.35
C LEU A 121 -3.50 11.32 -22.21
N PRO A 122 -2.36 10.81 -22.68
CA PRO A 122 -2.08 9.37 -22.61
C PRO A 122 -1.87 8.91 -21.18
N VAL A 123 -2.13 7.61 -20.95
CA VAL A 123 -1.69 6.92 -19.73
C VAL A 123 -0.23 6.49 -19.93
N GLU A 124 0.66 6.98 -19.09
CA GLU A 124 2.07 6.64 -19.13
C GLU A 124 2.32 5.36 -18.33
N ASN A 125 2.76 4.29 -19.03
CA ASN A 125 3.20 3.04 -18.41
C ASN A 125 4.71 3.06 -18.23
N ARG A 126 5.17 3.02 -16.98
CA ARG A 126 6.60 3.06 -16.59
C ARG A 126 7.25 1.67 -16.59
N GLY A 127 6.49 0.63 -16.95
CA GLY A 127 6.96 -0.74 -17.08
C GLY A 127 6.33 -1.73 -16.11
N THR A 128 6.64 -3.00 -16.33
CA THR A 128 6.13 -4.10 -15.50
C THR A 128 7.05 -4.34 -14.30
N VAL A 129 6.50 -4.25 -13.11
CA VAL A 129 7.20 -4.45 -11.82
C VAL A 129 7.23 -5.93 -11.44
N ILE A 130 6.07 -6.58 -11.53
CA ILE A 130 5.85 -7.99 -11.20
C ILE A 130 4.98 -8.65 -12.28
N SER A 131 5.01 -9.97 -12.37
CA SER A 131 4.12 -10.69 -13.29
C SER A 131 2.66 -10.62 -12.81
N LYS A 132 1.72 -10.80 -13.74
CA LYS A 132 0.29 -10.89 -13.44
C LYS A 132 0.00 -12.00 -12.42
N GLU A 133 0.61 -13.16 -12.58
CA GLU A 133 0.49 -14.28 -11.64
C GLU A 133 0.94 -13.90 -10.22
N THR A 134 2.04 -13.14 -10.09
CA THR A 134 2.51 -12.65 -8.79
C THR A 134 1.53 -11.64 -8.20
N SER A 135 0.99 -10.74 -9.03
CA SER A 135 -0.05 -9.78 -8.64
C SER A 135 -1.27 -10.51 -8.05
N GLU A 136 -1.81 -11.50 -8.76
CA GLU A 136 -2.97 -12.28 -8.31
C GLU A 136 -2.71 -13.03 -6.99
N LYS A 137 -1.51 -13.59 -6.83
CA LYS A 137 -1.11 -14.23 -5.56
C LYS A 137 -1.05 -13.23 -4.41
N VAL A 138 -0.47 -12.05 -4.63
CA VAL A 138 -0.39 -10.99 -3.60
C VAL A 138 -1.79 -10.49 -3.25
N LEU A 139 -2.64 -10.21 -4.23
CA LEU A 139 -4.03 -9.79 -4.02
C LEU A 139 -4.82 -10.81 -3.19
N SER A 140 -4.69 -12.11 -3.50
CA SER A 140 -5.31 -13.17 -2.70
C SER A 140 -4.79 -13.22 -1.24
N MET A 141 -3.52 -12.91 -1.02
CA MET A 141 -2.98 -12.79 0.34
C MET A 141 -3.48 -11.52 1.05
N MET A 142 -3.60 -10.40 0.33
CA MET A 142 -4.18 -9.15 0.86
C MET A 142 -5.65 -9.32 1.25
N GLU A 143 -6.42 -10.14 0.53
CA GLU A 143 -7.79 -10.50 0.92
C GLU A 143 -7.82 -11.19 2.29
N SER A 144 -6.89 -12.10 2.56
CA SER A 144 -6.79 -12.77 3.87
C SER A 144 -6.53 -11.79 5.03
N VAL A 145 -5.85 -10.68 4.77
CA VAL A 145 -5.64 -9.62 5.78
C VAL A 145 -6.97 -8.99 6.21
N VAL A 146 -7.90 -8.80 5.26
CA VAL A 146 -9.21 -8.17 5.53
C VAL A 146 -10.23 -9.21 6.00
N SER A 147 -10.22 -10.43 5.45
CA SER A 147 -11.17 -11.47 5.86
C SER A 147 -10.92 -11.99 7.27
N GLU A 148 -9.65 -12.18 7.66
CA GLU A 148 -9.28 -12.90 8.89
C GLU A 148 -8.17 -12.22 9.71
N GLY A 149 -7.46 -11.24 9.12
CA GLY A 149 -6.25 -10.65 9.69
C GLY A 149 -6.44 -9.31 10.36
N THR A 150 -5.34 -8.54 10.36
CA THR A 150 -5.24 -7.22 11.01
C THR A 150 -6.13 -6.16 10.38
N GLY A 151 -6.61 -6.38 9.15
CA GLY A 151 -7.47 -5.46 8.40
C GLY A 151 -8.96 -5.75 8.48
N LYS A 152 -9.41 -6.67 9.33
CA LYS A 152 -10.81 -7.15 9.40
C LYS A 152 -11.88 -6.06 9.54
N ASN A 153 -11.52 -4.92 10.14
CA ASN A 153 -12.42 -3.79 10.31
C ASN A 153 -12.68 -2.99 9.02
N ALA A 154 -11.98 -3.32 7.92
CA ALA A 154 -12.26 -2.78 6.58
C ALA A 154 -13.21 -3.67 5.75
N LYS A 155 -13.70 -4.77 6.32
CA LYS A 155 -14.61 -5.68 5.63
C LYS A 155 -15.95 -4.98 5.34
N VAL A 156 -16.42 -5.13 4.10
CA VAL A 156 -17.75 -4.70 3.66
C VAL A 156 -18.49 -5.92 3.13
N GLU A 157 -19.69 -6.16 3.63
CA GLU A 157 -20.47 -7.33 3.25
C GLU A 157 -20.87 -7.29 1.76
N GLY A 158 -20.70 -8.42 1.09
CA GLY A 158 -20.97 -8.56 -0.34
C GLY A 158 -19.82 -8.08 -1.24
N TYR A 159 -18.69 -7.61 -0.68
CA TYR A 159 -17.53 -7.20 -1.49
C TYR A 159 -16.26 -7.90 -1.04
N ARG A 160 -15.47 -8.34 -2.02
CA ARG A 160 -14.16 -8.92 -1.78
C ARG A 160 -13.11 -7.80 -1.73
N ILE A 161 -12.66 -7.49 -0.52
CA ILE A 161 -11.69 -6.42 -0.26
C ILE A 161 -10.40 -7.05 0.23
N GLY A 162 -9.28 -6.62 -0.32
CA GLY A 162 -7.96 -6.93 0.20
C GLY A 162 -7.28 -5.66 0.70
N GLY A 163 -6.29 -5.80 1.56
CA GLY A 163 -5.57 -4.63 2.05
C GLY A 163 -4.41 -4.94 2.95
N LYS A 164 -3.79 -3.89 3.48
CA LYS A 164 -2.74 -3.97 4.48
C LYS A 164 -2.83 -2.78 5.44
N THR A 165 -2.73 -3.07 6.71
CA THR A 165 -2.62 -2.07 7.78
C THR A 165 -1.17 -1.68 8.01
N GLY A 166 -0.92 -0.42 8.33
CA GLY A 166 0.38 0.10 8.76
C GLY A 166 0.26 0.81 10.10
N THR A 167 1.32 0.74 10.89
CA THR A 167 1.48 1.52 12.12
C THR A 167 2.98 1.75 12.32
N SER A 168 3.40 3.00 12.21
CA SER A 168 4.79 3.41 12.39
C SER A 168 4.86 4.48 13.45
N GLU A 169 5.87 4.42 14.32
CA GLU A 169 6.16 5.52 15.23
C GLU A 169 6.74 6.70 14.46
N ASP A 170 6.24 7.90 14.72
CA ASP A 170 6.69 9.14 14.11
C ASP A 170 7.84 9.73 14.96
N GLY A 171 9.05 9.49 14.53
CA GLY A 171 10.27 9.78 15.27
C GLY A 171 10.66 8.68 16.26
N VAL A 172 11.61 8.98 17.16
CA VAL A 172 12.12 8.03 18.15
C VAL A 172 11.54 8.35 19.52
N ASN A 173 10.81 7.41 20.12
CA ASN A 173 10.21 7.54 21.45
C ASN A 173 9.30 8.77 21.62
N THR A 174 8.62 9.20 20.57
CA THR A 174 7.74 10.37 20.59
C THR A 174 6.35 10.06 21.14
N GLY A 175 5.96 8.80 21.15
CA GLY A 175 4.59 8.36 21.40
C GLY A 175 3.58 8.79 20.33
N LYS A 176 4.05 9.38 19.22
CA LYS A 176 3.26 9.74 18.06
C LYS A 176 3.33 8.65 17.00
N TYR A 177 2.25 8.47 16.26
CA TYR A 177 2.16 7.38 15.28
C TYR A 177 1.57 7.88 13.96
N VAL A 178 2.09 7.34 12.87
CA VAL A 178 1.43 7.38 11.56
C VAL A 178 0.77 6.02 11.34
N THR A 179 -0.54 6.02 11.20
CA THR A 179 -1.33 4.80 10.99
C THR A 179 -1.99 4.83 9.65
N SER A 180 -2.05 3.68 9.01
CA SER A 180 -2.60 3.60 7.66
C SER A 180 -3.37 2.30 7.41
N PHE A 181 -4.22 2.35 6.41
CA PHE A 181 -4.81 1.21 5.73
C PHE A 181 -4.80 1.49 4.23
N CYS A 182 -4.19 0.58 3.47
CA CYS A 182 -4.26 0.61 2.02
C CYS A 182 -5.06 -0.60 1.54
N GLY A 183 -6.18 -0.36 0.89
CA GLY A 183 -7.11 -1.39 0.43
C GLY A 183 -7.30 -1.39 -1.07
N VAL A 184 -7.67 -2.55 -1.62
CA VAL A 184 -7.97 -2.79 -3.03
C VAL A 184 -9.31 -3.51 -3.13
N ALA A 185 -10.17 -3.08 -4.04
CA ALA A 185 -11.46 -3.71 -4.29
C ALA A 185 -11.94 -3.52 -5.74
N PRO A 186 -12.74 -4.48 -6.26
CA PRO A 186 -12.83 -5.89 -5.83
C PRO A 186 -11.50 -6.64 -6.03
N ILE A 187 -11.26 -7.71 -5.29
CA ILE A 187 -9.98 -8.46 -5.43
C ILE A 187 -9.90 -9.27 -6.72
N ASP A 188 -11.00 -9.74 -7.21
CA ASP A 188 -11.10 -10.55 -8.44
C ASP A 188 -11.07 -9.70 -9.73
N ASP A 189 -11.43 -8.42 -9.65
CA ASP A 189 -11.33 -7.45 -10.74
C ASP A 189 -11.07 -6.04 -10.16
N PRO A 190 -9.85 -5.72 -9.76
CA PRO A 190 -9.55 -4.49 -9.05
C PRO A 190 -9.91 -3.22 -9.84
N GLN A 191 -10.81 -2.41 -9.28
CA GLN A 191 -11.26 -1.14 -9.86
C GLN A 191 -10.75 0.07 -9.07
N VAL A 192 -10.51 -0.11 -7.76
CA VAL A 192 -10.14 1.01 -6.88
C VAL A 192 -9.12 0.61 -5.84
N VAL A 193 -8.19 1.53 -5.57
CA VAL A 193 -7.26 1.47 -4.44
C VAL A 193 -7.54 2.66 -3.53
N VAL A 194 -7.73 2.38 -2.24
CA VAL A 194 -7.99 3.38 -1.21
C VAL A 194 -6.84 3.39 -0.21
N LEU A 195 -6.27 4.55 0.06
CA LEU A 195 -5.32 4.76 1.15
C LEU A 195 -5.90 5.72 2.18
N VAL A 196 -6.01 5.25 3.41
CA VAL A 196 -6.30 6.08 4.58
C VAL A 196 -5.03 6.23 5.39
N THR A 197 -4.63 7.45 5.68
CA THR A 197 -3.47 7.74 6.54
C THR A 197 -3.89 8.73 7.61
N LEU A 198 -3.63 8.39 8.87
CA LEU A 198 -3.93 9.23 10.03
C LEU A 198 -2.60 9.54 10.75
N TYR A 199 -2.38 10.81 10.96
CA TYR A 199 -1.21 11.33 11.68
C TYR A 199 -1.58 11.59 13.13
N ASN A 200 -0.88 10.93 14.05
CA ASN A 200 -1.04 11.05 15.49
C ASN A 200 -2.52 10.93 15.95
N PRO A 201 -3.21 9.83 15.64
CA PRO A 201 -4.59 9.64 16.05
C PRO A 201 -4.70 9.60 17.58
N THR A 202 -5.65 10.36 18.14
CA THR A 202 -5.86 10.50 19.59
C THR A 202 -7.22 9.97 20.06
N GLY A 203 -8.00 9.33 19.17
CA GLY A 203 -9.33 8.80 19.48
C GLY A 203 -9.32 7.50 20.29
N GLU A 204 -10.49 7.05 20.69
CA GLU A 204 -10.70 5.83 21.52
C GLU A 204 -10.17 4.54 20.88
N GLY A 205 -10.01 4.49 19.55
CA GLY A 205 -9.45 3.34 18.82
C GLY A 205 -7.94 3.13 18.98
N GLY A 206 -7.25 4.01 19.74
CA GLY A 206 -5.80 3.99 19.91
C GLY A 206 -5.05 4.39 18.63
N HIS A 207 -3.87 3.81 18.41
CA HIS A 207 -2.99 4.17 17.28
C HIS A 207 -2.76 3.02 16.28
N GLN A 208 -3.45 1.90 16.43
CA GLN A 208 -3.27 0.76 15.54
C GLN A 208 -4.04 0.94 14.21
N GLY A 209 -3.37 0.80 13.07
CA GLY A 209 -4.00 0.97 11.75
C GLY A 209 -5.25 0.11 11.53
N GLY A 210 -5.26 -1.11 12.07
CA GLY A 210 -6.44 -1.98 12.04
C GLY A 210 -7.60 -1.50 12.89
N GLY A 211 -7.35 -0.69 13.94
CA GLY A 211 -8.38 -0.14 14.83
C GLY A 211 -8.95 1.19 14.34
N VAL A 212 -8.14 2.04 13.70
CA VAL A 212 -8.55 3.42 13.38
C VAL A 212 -8.57 3.73 11.88
N ALA A 213 -7.64 3.21 11.09
CA ALA A 213 -7.60 3.49 9.64
C ALA A 213 -8.42 2.48 8.82
N ALA A 214 -8.40 1.20 9.20
CA ALA A 214 -9.15 0.17 8.48
C ALA A 214 -10.68 0.39 8.51
N PRO A 215 -11.32 0.78 9.64
CA PRO A 215 -12.75 1.11 9.65
C PRO A 215 -13.11 2.23 8.67
N VAL A 216 -12.29 3.28 8.61
CA VAL A 216 -12.50 4.40 7.67
C VAL A 216 -12.38 3.92 6.23
N GLY A 217 -11.38 3.07 5.94
CA GLY A 217 -11.24 2.43 4.62
C GLY A 217 -12.47 1.60 4.24
N GLY A 218 -13.02 0.84 5.19
CA GLY A 218 -14.28 0.09 5.01
C GLY A 218 -15.47 1.00 4.70
N GLN A 219 -15.63 2.11 5.43
CA GLN A 219 -16.67 3.09 5.15
C GLN A 219 -16.53 3.69 3.74
N ILE A 220 -15.32 4.08 3.34
CA ILE A 220 -15.07 4.59 1.99
C ILE A 220 -15.46 3.54 0.95
N PHE A 221 -15.06 2.28 1.11
CA PHE A 221 -15.45 1.21 0.18
C PHE A 221 -16.96 0.99 0.14
N SER A 222 -17.66 1.07 1.28
CA SER A 222 -19.12 0.89 1.32
C SER A 222 -19.89 1.95 0.53
N GLU A 223 -19.32 3.14 0.35
CA GLU A 223 -19.88 4.23 -0.43
C GLU A 223 -19.47 4.19 -1.91
N ILE A 224 -18.16 3.99 -2.18
CA ILE A 224 -17.67 4.13 -3.55
C ILE A 224 -17.92 2.89 -4.42
N LEU A 225 -18.00 1.68 -3.85
CA LEU A 225 -18.23 0.48 -4.67
C LEU A 225 -19.63 0.48 -5.30
N PRO A 226 -20.72 0.79 -4.57
CA PRO A 226 -22.03 1.00 -5.20
C PRO A 226 -22.06 2.19 -6.18
N TYR A 227 -21.35 3.28 -5.86
CA TYR A 227 -21.26 4.44 -6.76
C TYR A 227 -20.59 4.08 -8.11
N LEU A 228 -19.62 3.18 -8.07
CA LEU A 228 -18.96 2.66 -9.27
C LEU A 228 -19.74 1.52 -9.95
N GLU A 229 -20.98 1.27 -9.51
CA GLU A 229 -21.86 0.21 -10.04
C GLU A 229 -21.25 -1.20 -9.93
N ILE A 230 -20.39 -1.41 -8.93
CA ILE A 230 -19.81 -2.73 -8.67
C ILE A 230 -20.82 -3.57 -7.90
N GLU A 231 -21.21 -4.70 -8.48
CA GLU A 231 -22.19 -5.59 -7.88
C GLU A 231 -21.66 -6.34 -6.67
N LYS A 232 -22.54 -6.54 -5.68
CA LYS A 232 -22.27 -7.44 -4.55
C LYS A 232 -22.25 -8.89 -5.01
N LYS A 233 -21.34 -9.66 -4.41
CA LYS A 233 -21.21 -11.12 -4.64
C LYS A 233 -21.53 -11.90 -3.40
#